data_8e732b712a029610e9a42ab965312d26
#
_entry.id   8e732b712a029610e9a42ab965312d26
#
_cell.length_a   1.000
_cell.length_b   1.000
_cell.length_c   1.000
_cell.angle_alpha   90.00
_cell.angle_beta   90.00
_cell.angle_gamma   90.00
#
_symmetry.space_group_name_H-M   'P 1'
#
loop_
_entity.id
_entity.type
_entity.pdbx_description
1 polymer ?
#
loop_
_entity_poly.entity_id
_entity_poly.type
_entity_poly.pdbx_seq_one_letter_code
_entity_poly.pdbx_strand_id
1 'polypeptide(L)'
;MKANFPLVVVAAIALLVGTSIAQDAKPKDAPKKAKPTPNPVLAPITDEPGLPRVLLIGDSISMGYTLPVRAMLKGKANVHRIPTNGGPTTNGLRNLKAWLGTGKWDVVHFNFGIHDAKFMEPGRQQVPPEAYEKNLRELVAQIKATGAKLIWATVTPIPDGELTPPRTFDKVPTYNAIARRVMEENGVVINDLNAAITPHLAKLQNPRDVHFNAAGSEFLAKEVAAKISAQLPVK
;
A
#
# COMPACT_ATOMS: atom_id res chain seq x y z
N MET A 1 -6.67 -89.95 -8.71
CA MET A 1 -6.65 -89.57 -10.08
C MET A 1 -5.47 -88.63 -10.31
N LYS A 2 -4.44 -89.10 -11.05
CA LYS A 2 -3.23 -88.36 -11.31
C LYS A 2 -3.39 -87.64 -12.66
N ALA A 3 -3.26 -86.32 -12.67
CA ALA A 3 -3.24 -85.55 -13.93
C ALA A 3 -1.81 -85.14 -14.22
N ASN A 4 -1.34 -85.64 -15.39
CA ASN A 4 -0.01 -85.32 -15.98
C ASN A 4 -0.10 -83.96 -16.71
N PHE A 5 0.85 -83.05 -16.48
CA PHE A 5 1.08 -81.87 -17.33
C PHE A 5 2.36 -82.11 -18.17
N PRO A 6 2.31 -81.75 -19.46
CA PRO A 6 3.48 -81.84 -20.28
C PRO A 6 4.38 -80.59 -20.14
N LEU A 7 5.65 -80.84 -20.11
CA LEU A 7 6.76 -79.89 -20.10
C LEU A 7 6.89 -79.22 -21.46
N VAL A 8 6.69 -77.93 -21.60
CA VAL A 8 6.95 -77.15 -22.78
C VAL A 8 8.32 -76.45 -22.62
N VAL A 9 9.31 -76.89 -23.43
CA VAL A 9 10.62 -76.26 -23.57
C VAL A 9 10.49 -75.02 -24.48
N VAL A 10 10.66 -73.82 -23.95
CA VAL A 10 10.76 -72.62 -24.78
C VAL A 10 12.21 -72.18 -24.90
N ALA A 11 12.70 -72.24 -26.16
CA ALA A 11 14.04 -71.77 -26.50
C ALA A 11 14.10 -70.22 -26.40
N ALA A 12 15.05 -69.74 -25.65
CA ALA A 12 15.33 -68.32 -25.55
C ALA A 12 16.20 -67.81 -26.68
N ILE A 13 15.69 -67.00 -27.58
CA ILE A 13 16.44 -66.23 -28.56
C ILE A 13 16.89 -64.94 -27.89
N ALA A 14 18.20 -64.77 -27.67
CA ALA A 14 18.78 -63.51 -27.16
C ALA A 14 18.87 -62.50 -28.31
N LEU A 15 18.00 -61.49 -28.28
CA LEU A 15 18.15 -60.25 -29.09
C LEU A 15 19.08 -59.28 -28.35
N LEU A 16 20.25 -59.03 -28.89
CA LEU A 16 21.13 -57.93 -28.50
C LEU A 16 20.51 -56.62 -28.98
N VAL A 17 19.87 -55.90 -28.08
CA VAL A 17 19.43 -54.51 -28.30
C VAL A 17 20.55 -53.59 -27.80
N GLY A 18 21.24 -52.95 -28.76
CA GLY A 18 22.23 -51.94 -28.45
C GLY A 18 21.56 -50.72 -27.82
N THR A 19 21.86 -50.43 -26.56
CA THR A 19 21.46 -49.22 -25.88
C THR A 19 22.33 -48.06 -26.32
N SER A 20 21.82 -47.23 -27.23
CA SER A 20 22.35 -45.88 -27.46
C SER A 20 22.15 -45.03 -26.21
N ILE A 21 23.22 -44.68 -25.53
CA ILE A 21 23.21 -43.71 -24.45
C ILE A 21 22.99 -42.33 -25.09
N ALA A 22 21.74 -41.84 -25.08
CA ALA A 22 21.46 -40.45 -25.36
C ALA A 22 22.03 -39.63 -24.19
N GLN A 23 23.07 -38.82 -24.45
CA GLN A 23 23.56 -37.82 -23.52
C GLN A 23 22.45 -36.80 -23.28
N ASP A 24 21.95 -36.76 -22.05
CA ASP A 24 21.05 -35.71 -21.57
C ASP A 24 21.73 -34.34 -21.74
N ALA A 25 21.34 -33.62 -22.76
CA ALA A 25 21.70 -32.23 -22.93
C ALA A 25 20.97 -31.43 -21.83
N LYS A 26 21.75 -30.95 -20.86
CA LYS A 26 21.28 -30.03 -19.81
C LYS A 26 20.49 -28.88 -20.45
N PRO A 27 19.26 -28.53 -19.99
CA PRO A 27 18.53 -27.42 -20.55
C PRO A 27 19.34 -26.14 -20.41
N LYS A 28 19.60 -25.47 -21.53
CA LYS A 28 20.21 -24.13 -21.54
C LYS A 28 19.38 -23.18 -20.67
N ASP A 29 20.09 -22.42 -19.87
CA ASP A 29 19.60 -21.42 -18.92
C ASP A 29 18.30 -20.74 -19.35
N ALA A 30 17.25 -20.88 -18.51
CA ALA A 30 16.04 -20.04 -18.61
C ALA A 30 16.46 -18.59 -18.48
N PRO A 31 15.89 -17.65 -19.25
CA PRO A 31 16.27 -16.26 -19.19
C PRO A 31 16.08 -15.74 -17.76
N LYS A 32 17.16 -15.22 -17.15
CA LYS A 32 17.13 -14.59 -15.83
C LYS A 32 16.05 -13.50 -15.87
N LYS A 33 14.98 -13.65 -15.07
CA LYS A 33 13.96 -12.61 -14.93
C LYS A 33 14.66 -11.30 -14.62
N ALA A 34 14.47 -10.29 -15.46
CA ALA A 34 14.99 -8.96 -15.24
C ALA A 34 14.58 -8.48 -13.83
N LYS A 35 15.51 -7.86 -13.10
CA LYS A 35 15.19 -7.28 -11.78
C LYS A 35 14.06 -6.27 -11.98
N PRO A 36 13.00 -6.30 -11.15
CA PRO A 36 11.91 -5.34 -11.27
C PRO A 36 12.47 -3.94 -11.21
N THR A 37 12.08 -3.06 -12.14
CA THR A 37 12.43 -1.65 -12.09
C THR A 37 11.91 -1.07 -10.77
N PRO A 38 12.73 -0.38 -9.96
CA PRO A 38 12.28 0.19 -8.71
C PRO A 38 11.08 1.12 -8.94
N ASN A 39 10.04 1.00 -8.11
CA ASN A 39 8.88 1.85 -8.19
C ASN A 39 9.28 3.30 -7.84
N PRO A 40 9.20 4.27 -8.77
CA PRO A 40 9.67 5.64 -8.54
C PRO A 40 8.92 6.35 -7.40
N VAL A 41 7.70 5.92 -7.09
CA VAL A 41 6.92 6.44 -5.96
C VAL A 41 7.60 6.16 -4.63
N LEU A 42 8.22 4.98 -4.49
CA LEU A 42 8.88 4.52 -3.26
C LEU A 42 10.37 4.89 -3.21
N ALA A 43 10.92 5.40 -4.32
CA ALA A 43 12.31 5.81 -4.36
C ALA A 43 12.57 6.97 -3.39
N PRO A 44 13.67 6.92 -2.61
CA PRO A 44 14.09 8.06 -1.80
C PRO A 44 14.41 9.25 -2.69
N ILE A 45 14.27 10.44 -2.14
CA ILE A 45 14.69 11.69 -2.78
C ILE A 45 15.92 12.27 -2.08
N THR A 46 16.68 13.09 -2.78
CA THR A 46 17.73 13.94 -2.19
C THR A 46 17.10 15.28 -1.85
N ASP A 47 17.38 15.78 -0.66
CA ASP A 47 16.89 17.09 -0.20
C ASP A 47 17.55 18.25 -0.98
N GLU A 48 16.72 19.18 -1.44
CA GLU A 48 17.17 20.49 -1.86
C GLU A 48 17.47 21.31 -0.59
N PRO A 49 18.69 21.85 -0.42
CA PRO A 49 19.04 22.61 0.79
C PRO A 49 18.12 23.80 1.03
N GLY A 50 17.76 24.04 2.30
CA GLY A 50 16.93 25.17 2.71
C GLY A 50 15.43 25.02 2.46
N LEU A 51 14.98 23.91 1.87
CA LEU A 51 13.57 23.61 1.74
C LEU A 51 13.05 22.81 2.95
N PRO A 52 11.81 23.07 3.41
CA PRO A 52 11.19 22.29 4.46
C PRO A 52 10.98 20.83 4.03
N ARG A 53 11.02 19.93 5.01
CA ARG A 53 10.85 18.48 4.79
C ARG A 53 9.46 18.03 5.13
N VAL A 54 8.83 17.34 4.20
CA VAL A 54 7.48 16.78 4.31
C VAL A 54 7.55 15.27 4.22
N LEU A 55 6.88 14.56 5.12
CA LEU A 55 6.73 13.10 5.04
C LEU A 55 5.30 12.72 4.70
N LEU A 56 5.12 11.91 3.65
CA LEU A 56 3.86 11.27 3.33
C LEU A 56 3.83 9.85 3.92
N ILE A 57 2.86 9.57 4.78
CA ILE A 57 2.58 8.23 5.33
C ILE A 57 1.19 7.82 4.85
N GLY A 58 1.08 6.65 4.23
CA GLY A 58 -0.21 6.14 3.79
C GLY A 58 -0.08 4.92 2.88
N ASP A 59 -1.21 4.45 2.40
CA ASP A 59 -1.37 3.23 1.63
C ASP A 59 -1.20 3.41 0.10
N SER A 60 -1.81 2.52 -0.68
CA SER A 60 -1.75 2.53 -2.15
C SER A 60 -2.44 3.75 -2.76
N ILE A 61 -3.45 4.33 -2.11
CA ILE A 61 -4.10 5.55 -2.60
C ILE A 61 -3.12 6.71 -2.50
N SER A 62 -2.40 6.82 -1.38
CA SER A 62 -1.36 7.83 -1.22
C SER A 62 -0.17 7.61 -2.18
N MET A 63 0.11 6.38 -2.57
CA MET A 63 1.09 6.10 -3.62
C MET A 63 0.66 6.71 -4.95
N GLY A 64 -0.63 6.67 -5.28
CA GLY A 64 -1.18 7.25 -6.51
C GLY A 64 -0.92 8.75 -6.63
N TYR A 65 -1.09 9.50 -5.57
CA TYR A 65 -0.89 10.96 -5.61
C TYR A 65 0.53 11.44 -5.26
N THR A 66 1.45 10.56 -4.85
CA THR A 66 2.79 10.97 -4.38
C THR A 66 3.60 11.73 -5.43
N LEU A 67 3.71 11.20 -6.66
CA LEU A 67 4.49 11.87 -7.72
C LEU A 67 3.89 13.22 -8.14
N PRO A 68 2.57 13.34 -8.36
CA PRO A 68 1.95 14.64 -8.60
C PRO A 68 2.18 15.64 -7.45
N VAL A 69 2.08 15.22 -6.18
CA VAL A 69 2.37 16.09 -5.02
C VAL A 69 3.83 16.57 -5.05
N ARG A 70 4.78 15.67 -5.33
CA ARG A 70 6.20 16.04 -5.52
C ARG A 70 6.37 17.10 -6.60
N ALA A 71 5.69 16.94 -7.74
CA ALA A 71 5.75 17.89 -8.84
C ALA A 71 5.18 19.28 -8.46
N MET A 72 4.02 19.32 -7.78
CA MET A 72 3.36 20.56 -7.35
C MET A 72 4.13 21.33 -6.28
N LEU A 73 4.90 20.62 -5.45
CA LEU A 73 5.69 21.19 -4.35
C LEU A 73 7.17 21.34 -4.69
N LYS A 74 7.57 21.10 -5.94
CA LYS A 74 8.96 21.27 -6.40
C LYS A 74 9.42 22.72 -6.14
N GLY A 75 10.62 22.87 -5.55
CA GLY A 75 11.18 24.17 -5.15
C GLY A 75 10.49 24.81 -3.94
N LYS A 76 9.50 24.15 -3.33
CA LYS A 76 8.79 24.62 -2.13
C LYS A 76 9.01 23.72 -0.93
N ALA A 77 9.14 22.41 -1.13
CA ALA A 77 9.35 21.42 -0.08
C ALA A 77 10.02 20.17 -0.62
N ASN A 78 10.78 19.48 0.23
CA ASN A 78 11.31 18.15 0.01
C ASN A 78 10.25 17.12 0.42
N VAL A 79 9.53 16.54 -0.54
CA VAL A 79 8.42 15.63 -0.28
C VAL A 79 8.90 14.18 -0.28
N HIS A 80 9.17 13.67 0.90
CA HIS A 80 9.49 12.27 1.16
C HIS A 80 8.23 11.41 1.28
N ARG A 81 8.43 10.11 1.16
CA ARG A 81 7.41 9.11 1.41
C ARG A 81 8.03 7.92 2.15
N ILE A 82 7.23 7.24 2.99
CA ILE A 82 7.63 5.94 3.54
C ILE A 82 7.93 4.95 2.40
N PRO A 83 8.93 4.03 2.57
CA PRO A 83 9.44 3.20 1.47
C PRO A 83 8.53 2.02 1.12
N THR A 84 7.30 2.02 1.61
CA THR A 84 6.34 0.91 1.45
C THR A 84 4.90 1.40 1.44
N ASN A 85 3.95 0.49 1.24
CA ASN A 85 2.54 0.71 1.56
C ASN A 85 2.37 0.72 3.09
N GLY A 86 1.77 1.79 3.64
CA GLY A 86 1.57 1.96 5.07
C GLY A 86 0.66 0.91 5.70
N GLY A 87 -0.30 0.38 4.94
CA GLY A 87 -1.23 -0.65 5.41
C GLY A 87 -2.13 -0.18 6.57
N PRO A 88 -2.53 -1.10 7.48
CA PRO A 88 -3.35 -0.77 8.64
C PRO A 88 -2.56 -0.05 9.73
N THR A 89 -3.27 0.55 10.70
CA THR A 89 -2.67 1.23 11.86
C THR A 89 -1.69 0.36 12.64
N THR A 90 -1.93 -0.94 12.74
CA THR A 90 -1.01 -1.89 13.39
C THR A 90 0.34 -1.97 12.68
N ASN A 91 0.36 -1.85 11.34
CA ASN A 91 1.61 -1.74 10.59
C ASN A 91 2.28 -0.38 10.83
N GLY A 92 1.47 0.69 10.91
CA GLY A 92 1.94 2.02 11.29
C GLY A 92 2.70 1.99 12.62
N LEU A 93 2.10 1.51 13.68
CA LEU A 93 2.72 1.41 15.01
C LEU A 93 4.02 0.63 15.00
N ARG A 94 4.07 -0.47 14.25
CA ARG A 94 5.27 -1.31 14.16
C ARG A 94 6.46 -0.62 13.50
N ASN A 95 6.19 0.24 12.52
CA ASN A 95 7.22 0.78 11.63
C ASN A 95 7.44 2.29 11.78
N LEU A 96 6.57 3.00 12.50
CA LEU A 96 6.59 4.47 12.55
C LEU A 96 7.95 5.04 12.94
N LYS A 97 8.60 4.46 13.96
CA LYS A 97 9.94 4.90 14.39
C LYS A 97 10.97 4.83 13.25
N ALA A 98 10.95 3.75 12.47
CA ALA A 98 11.83 3.59 11.31
C ALA A 98 11.48 4.56 10.17
N TRP A 99 10.17 4.84 9.96
CA TRP A 99 9.73 5.77 8.93
C TRP A 99 10.03 7.22 9.26
N LEU A 100 9.92 7.61 10.52
CA LEU A 100 10.28 8.94 11.00
C LEU A 100 11.79 9.14 10.96
N GLY A 101 12.58 8.09 11.22
CA GLY A 101 14.05 8.17 11.26
C GLY A 101 14.54 9.12 12.36
N THR A 102 15.70 9.72 12.12
CA THR A 102 16.33 10.67 13.03
C THR A 102 16.28 12.12 12.53
N GLY A 103 15.77 12.34 11.32
CA GLY A 103 15.68 13.66 10.70
C GLY A 103 14.50 14.47 11.22
N LYS A 104 14.63 15.81 11.14
CA LYS A 104 13.52 16.71 11.44
C LYS A 104 12.52 16.70 10.28
N TRP A 105 11.23 16.67 10.63
CA TRP A 105 10.12 16.90 9.70
C TRP A 105 9.44 18.21 10.03
N ASP A 106 9.12 19.01 9.01
CA ASP A 106 8.32 20.22 9.18
C ASP A 106 6.83 19.92 9.09
N VAL A 107 6.45 18.99 8.21
CA VAL A 107 5.05 18.53 8.05
C VAL A 107 5.04 17.02 7.89
N VAL A 108 4.09 16.35 8.57
CA VAL A 108 3.75 14.94 8.33
C VAL A 108 2.30 14.87 7.87
N HIS A 109 2.09 14.44 6.61
CA HIS A 109 0.78 14.17 6.06
C HIS A 109 0.54 12.65 6.08
N PHE A 110 -0.50 12.20 6.78
CA PHE A 110 -0.73 10.77 6.98
C PHE A 110 -2.18 10.35 6.79
N ASN A 111 -2.37 9.10 6.42
CA ASN A 111 -3.67 8.43 6.31
C ASN A 111 -3.55 6.98 6.76
N PHE A 112 -4.55 6.51 7.50
CA PHE A 112 -4.84 5.12 7.83
C PHE A 112 -6.35 4.93 7.90
N GLY A 113 -6.84 3.71 7.65
CA GLY A 113 -8.23 3.35 7.87
C GLY A 113 -8.80 2.39 6.82
N ILE A 114 -8.48 2.51 5.53
CA ILE A 114 -9.04 1.60 4.52
C ILE A 114 -8.57 0.15 4.73
N HIS A 115 -7.31 -0.04 5.13
CA HIS A 115 -6.81 -1.36 5.47
C HIS A 115 -7.36 -1.86 6.80
N ASP A 116 -7.58 -0.95 7.76
CA ASP A 116 -8.16 -1.28 9.06
C ASP A 116 -9.59 -1.79 8.90
N ALA A 117 -10.41 -1.10 8.10
CA ALA A 117 -11.78 -1.44 7.80
C ALA A 117 -11.96 -2.71 6.96
N LYS A 118 -10.90 -3.24 6.34
CA LYS A 118 -10.97 -4.43 5.49
C LYS A 118 -11.30 -5.68 6.31
N PHE A 119 -12.24 -6.49 5.81
CA PHE A 119 -12.45 -7.83 6.34
C PHE A 119 -11.39 -8.79 5.80
N MET A 120 -10.72 -9.50 6.70
CA MET A 120 -9.76 -10.55 6.36
C MET A 120 -10.42 -11.91 6.26
N GLU A 121 -11.47 -12.12 7.05
CA GLU A 121 -12.36 -13.26 7.08
C GLU A 121 -13.79 -12.76 7.30
N PRO A 122 -14.83 -13.55 6.99
CA PRO A 122 -16.20 -13.14 7.25
C PRO A 122 -16.40 -12.67 8.71
N GLY A 123 -16.89 -11.44 8.87
CA GLY A 123 -17.15 -10.85 10.19
C GLY A 123 -15.94 -10.37 10.98
N ARG A 124 -14.69 -10.50 10.45
CA ARG A 124 -13.49 -10.06 11.15
C ARG A 124 -12.72 -8.98 10.39
N GLN A 125 -12.83 -7.73 10.83
CA GLN A 125 -12.03 -6.62 10.32
C GLN A 125 -10.53 -6.86 10.60
N GLN A 126 -9.67 -6.30 9.76
CA GLN A 126 -8.23 -6.32 9.97
C GLN A 126 -7.84 -5.59 11.26
N VAL A 127 -8.50 -4.46 11.53
CA VAL A 127 -8.41 -3.73 12.80
C VAL A 127 -9.80 -3.22 13.16
N PRO A 128 -10.45 -3.75 14.19
CA PRO A 128 -11.77 -3.30 14.64
C PRO A 128 -11.76 -1.83 15.09
N PRO A 129 -12.92 -1.13 15.07
CA PRO A 129 -13.02 0.30 15.37
C PRO A 129 -12.36 0.75 16.68
N GLU A 130 -12.51 0.00 17.77
CA GLU A 130 -11.94 0.34 19.08
C GLU A 130 -10.41 0.24 19.06
N ALA A 131 -9.87 -0.78 18.40
CA ALA A 131 -8.43 -0.94 18.23
C ALA A 131 -7.86 0.12 17.28
N TYR A 132 -8.62 0.48 16.23
CA TYR A 132 -8.26 1.57 15.32
C TYR A 132 -8.12 2.90 16.05
N GLU A 133 -9.09 3.27 16.91
CA GLU A 133 -9.02 4.48 17.71
C GLU A 133 -7.77 4.49 18.61
N LYS A 134 -7.56 3.42 19.36
CA LYS A 134 -6.38 3.28 20.23
C LYS A 134 -5.08 3.46 19.45
N ASN A 135 -4.96 2.77 18.32
CA ASN A 135 -3.78 2.84 17.47
C ASN A 135 -3.55 4.25 16.91
N LEU A 136 -4.62 4.93 16.46
CA LEU A 136 -4.51 6.31 15.97
C LEU A 136 -4.03 7.27 17.04
N ARG A 137 -4.54 7.18 18.27
CA ARG A 137 -4.10 8.00 19.40
C ARG A 137 -2.61 7.84 19.64
N GLU A 138 -2.13 6.62 19.60
CA GLU A 138 -0.70 6.33 19.78
C GLU A 138 0.14 6.85 18.61
N LEU A 139 -0.28 6.62 17.36
CA LEU A 139 0.40 7.15 16.17
C LEU A 139 0.49 8.69 16.20
N VAL A 140 -0.61 9.37 16.51
CA VAL A 140 -0.67 10.83 16.62
C VAL A 140 0.28 11.33 17.69
N ALA A 141 0.29 10.70 18.87
CA ALA A 141 1.19 11.08 19.96
C ALA A 141 2.67 10.96 19.55
N GLN A 142 3.02 9.85 18.92
CA GLN A 142 4.40 9.63 18.45
C GLN A 142 4.80 10.61 17.34
N ILE A 143 3.92 10.91 16.38
CA ILE A 143 4.23 11.87 15.32
C ILE A 143 4.32 13.29 15.91
N LYS A 144 3.43 13.69 16.80
CA LYS A 144 3.48 15.01 17.50
C LYS A 144 4.79 15.19 18.26
N ALA A 145 5.33 14.13 18.85
CA ALA A 145 6.60 14.19 19.59
C ALA A 145 7.79 14.57 18.70
N THR A 146 7.68 14.50 17.36
CA THR A 146 8.71 14.97 16.42
C THR A 146 8.77 16.51 16.28
N GLY A 147 7.73 17.22 16.75
CA GLY A 147 7.57 18.66 16.55
C GLY A 147 7.05 19.04 15.16
N ALA A 148 6.75 18.09 14.28
CA ALA A 148 6.17 18.36 12.97
C ALA A 148 4.73 18.87 13.07
N LYS A 149 4.29 19.68 12.10
CA LYS A 149 2.86 19.94 11.89
C LYS A 149 2.20 18.72 11.26
N LEU A 150 1.06 18.29 11.82
CA LEU A 150 0.36 17.10 11.38
C LEU A 150 -0.84 17.47 10.50
N ILE A 151 -0.99 16.71 9.42
CA ILE A 151 -2.16 16.72 8.55
C ILE A 151 -2.65 15.28 8.41
N TRP A 152 -3.90 15.02 8.81
CA TRP A 152 -4.52 13.73 8.56
C TRP A 152 -5.46 13.82 7.37
N ALA A 153 -5.37 12.86 6.45
CA ALA A 153 -6.30 12.74 5.33
C ALA A 153 -7.38 11.69 5.64
N THR A 154 -8.63 12.04 5.36
CA THR A 154 -9.76 11.09 5.50
C THR A 154 -9.61 9.92 4.53
N VAL A 155 -10.13 8.76 4.93
CA VAL A 155 -10.27 7.58 4.04
C VAL A 155 -11.24 7.93 2.93
N THR A 156 -10.82 7.73 1.68
CA THR A 156 -11.63 7.97 0.49
C THR A 156 -12.76 6.95 0.34
N PRO A 157 -13.82 7.25 -0.43
CA PRO A 157 -14.95 6.34 -0.62
C PRO A 157 -14.54 5.01 -1.24
N ILE A 158 -15.23 3.94 -0.83
CA ILE A 158 -15.19 2.63 -1.42
C ILE A 158 -16.41 2.48 -2.32
N PRO A 159 -16.28 2.02 -3.58
CA PRO A 159 -17.43 1.81 -4.45
C PRO A 159 -18.40 0.79 -3.87
N ASP A 160 -19.68 0.98 -4.13
CA ASP A 160 -20.72 -0.01 -3.82
C ASP A 160 -20.57 -1.25 -4.72
N GLY A 161 -21.03 -2.40 -4.21
CA GLY A 161 -21.04 -3.67 -4.93
C GLY A 161 -19.74 -4.46 -4.87
N GLU A 162 -19.57 -5.40 -5.77
CA GLU A 162 -18.41 -6.29 -5.80
C GLU A 162 -17.15 -5.57 -6.31
N LEU A 163 -16.07 -5.70 -5.57
CA LEU A 163 -14.77 -5.16 -5.94
C LEU A 163 -13.93 -6.18 -6.73
N THR A 164 -13.00 -5.68 -7.52
CA THR A 164 -12.02 -6.48 -8.26
C THR A 164 -10.59 -6.06 -7.86
N PRO A 165 -9.77 -6.93 -7.28
CA PRO A 165 -10.11 -8.30 -6.81
C PRO A 165 -11.15 -8.29 -5.68
N PRO A 166 -11.86 -9.40 -5.44
CA PRO A 166 -12.88 -9.49 -4.39
C PRO A 166 -12.32 -9.14 -3.01
N ARG A 167 -12.97 -8.22 -2.34
CA ARG A 167 -12.64 -7.78 -0.97
C ARG A 167 -13.83 -7.03 -0.40
N THR A 168 -13.99 -7.11 0.90
CA THR A 168 -15.07 -6.45 1.63
C THR A 168 -14.49 -5.55 2.71
N PHE A 169 -15.25 -4.53 3.06
CA PHE A 169 -14.86 -3.52 4.02
C PHE A 169 -16.03 -3.19 4.94
N ASP A 170 -15.72 -2.78 6.15
CA ASP A 170 -16.66 -2.10 7.03
C ASP A 170 -16.90 -0.66 6.54
N LYS A 171 -17.87 0.01 7.15
CA LYS A 171 -18.31 1.34 6.73
C LYS A 171 -17.22 2.39 6.94
N VAL A 172 -16.66 2.92 5.86
CA VAL A 172 -15.69 4.03 5.87
C VAL A 172 -16.14 5.21 6.73
N PRO A 173 -17.43 5.64 6.72
CA PRO A 173 -17.88 6.71 7.61
C PRO A 173 -17.59 6.47 9.09
N THR A 174 -17.69 5.23 9.58
CA THR A 174 -17.38 4.87 10.98
C THR A 174 -15.92 5.16 11.30
N TYR A 175 -14.99 4.68 10.45
CA TYR A 175 -13.55 4.90 10.63
C TYR A 175 -13.18 6.38 10.50
N ASN A 176 -13.77 7.08 9.54
CA ASN A 176 -13.55 8.53 9.39
C ASN A 176 -14.08 9.33 10.57
N ALA A 177 -15.24 8.96 11.15
CA ALA A 177 -15.78 9.64 12.33
C ALA A 177 -14.89 9.46 13.56
N ILE A 178 -14.40 8.23 13.80
CA ILE A 178 -13.45 7.93 14.88
C ILE A 178 -12.18 8.77 14.71
N ALA A 179 -11.58 8.70 13.51
CA ALA A 179 -10.33 9.40 13.24
C ALA A 179 -10.51 10.92 13.35
N ARG A 180 -11.60 11.49 12.81
CA ARG A 180 -11.91 12.92 12.93
C ARG A 180 -11.92 13.38 14.38
N ARG A 181 -12.63 12.65 15.25
CA ARG A 181 -12.66 12.95 16.70
C ARG A 181 -11.24 12.95 17.30
N VAL A 182 -10.44 11.92 17.02
CA VAL A 182 -9.06 11.85 17.52
C VAL A 182 -8.22 13.02 17.01
N MET A 183 -8.38 13.42 15.74
CA MET A 183 -7.63 14.54 15.16
C MET A 183 -8.05 15.88 15.76
N GLU A 184 -9.34 16.12 15.92
CA GLU A 184 -9.89 17.35 16.53
C GLU A 184 -9.42 17.51 17.98
N GLU A 185 -9.50 16.46 18.80
CA GLU A 185 -9.00 16.45 20.18
C GLU A 185 -7.49 16.75 20.27
N ASN A 186 -6.72 16.47 19.23
CA ASN A 186 -5.29 16.67 19.18
C ASN A 186 -4.84 17.90 18.41
N GLY A 187 -5.76 18.70 17.88
CA GLY A 187 -5.46 19.89 17.07
C GLY A 187 -4.76 19.56 15.74
N VAL A 188 -5.01 18.36 15.19
CA VAL A 188 -4.44 17.92 13.91
C VAL A 188 -5.28 18.48 12.76
N VAL A 189 -4.62 19.06 11.77
CA VAL A 189 -5.29 19.57 10.56
C VAL A 189 -5.91 18.43 9.77
N ILE A 190 -7.17 18.60 9.35
CA ILE A 190 -7.89 17.61 8.56
C ILE A 190 -7.86 17.98 7.07
N ASN A 191 -7.41 17.06 6.24
CA ASN A 191 -7.54 17.10 4.79
C ASN A 191 -8.67 16.16 4.37
N ASP A 192 -9.85 16.71 4.11
CA ASP A 192 -11.04 15.90 3.84
C ASP A 192 -11.10 15.42 2.38
N LEU A 193 -10.22 14.47 2.06
CA LEU A 193 -10.17 13.86 0.72
C LEU A 193 -11.44 13.09 0.37
N ASN A 194 -12.16 12.55 1.39
CA ASN A 194 -13.43 11.88 1.18
C ASN A 194 -14.48 12.84 0.62
N ALA A 195 -14.71 13.94 1.31
CA ALA A 195 -15.68 14.94 0.87
C ALA A 195 -15.30 15.55 -0.48
N ALA A 196 -14.01 15.85 -0.69
CA ALA A 196 -13.53 16.47 -1.92
C ALA A 196 -13.76 15.58 -3.16
N ILE A 197 -13.46 14.27 -3.06
CA ILE A 197 -13.50 13.36 -4.22
C ILE A 197 -14.91 12.80 -4.48
N THR A 198 -15.77 12.71 -3.46
CA THR A 198 -17.09 12.08 -3.55
C THR A 198 -17.94 12.57 -4.75
N PRO A 199 -18.03 13.87 -5.05
CA PRO A 199 -18.82 14.34 -6.22
C PRO A 199 -18.26 13.88 -7.57
N HIS A 200 -17.04 13.36 -7.60
CA HIS A 200 -16.30 13.07 -8.82
C HIS A 200 -16.02 11.58 -9.05
N LEU A 201 -16.51 10.69 -8.19
CA LEU A 201 -16.19 9.24 -8.19
C LEU A 201 -16.45 8.59 -9.55
N ALA A 202 -17.59 8.89 -10.20
CA ALA A 202 -17.95 8.31 -11.48
C ALA A 202 -16.89 8.54 -12.59
N LYS A 203 -16.11 9.62 -12.49
CA LYS A 203 -15.08 9.99 -13.49
C LYS A 203 -13.67 9.66 -13.02
N LEU A 204 -13.42 9.66 -11.70
CA LEU A 204 -12.08 9.68 -11.13
C LEU A 204 -11.69 8.39 -10.43
N GLN A 205 -12.67 7.57 -9.98
CA GLN A 205 -12.39 6.28 -9.37
C GLN A 205 -12.42 5.16 -10.41
N ASN A 206 -11.54 4.17 -10.26
CA ASN A 206 -11.57 3.00 -11.12
C ASN A 206 -12.83 2.17 -10.86
N PRO A 207 -13.51 1.66 -11.89
CA PRO A 207 -14.69 0.83 -11.69
C PRO A 207 -14.40 -0.38 -10.81
N ARG A 208 -15.25 -0.62 -9.82
CA ARG A 208 -15.13 -1.74 -8.86
C ARG A 208 -13.77 -1.82 -8.14
N ASP A 209 -13.11 -0.68 -7.94
CA ASP A 209 -11.85 -0.63 -7.23
C ASP A 209 -11.80 0.58 -6.29
N VAL A 210 -11.09 0.44 -5.17
CA VAL A 210 -10.86 1.53 -4.20
C VAL A 210 -9.89 2.59 -4.72
N HIS A 211 -9.14 2.28 -5.77
CA HIS A 211 -8.13 3.15 -6.32
C HIS A 211 -8.71 4.13 -7.35
N PHE A 212 -7.95 5.16 -7.61
CA PHE A 212 -8.29 6.23 -8.55
C PHE A 212 -7.49 6.09 -9.84
N ASN A 213 -8.06 6.54 -10.95
CA ASN A 213 -7.33 6.67 -12.21
C ASN A 213 -6.32 7.84 -12.13
N ALA A 214 -5.57 8.07 -13.20
CA ALA A 214 -4.55 9.14 -13.22
C ALA A 214 -5.13 10.52 -12.90
N ALA A 215 -6.31 10.85 -13.47
CA ALA A 215 -6.97 12.12 -13.20
C ALA A 215 -7.46 12.25 -11.76
N GLY A 216 -7.94 11.13 -11.16
CA GLY A 216 -8.32 11.08 -9.75
C GLY A 216 -7.14 11.23 -8.81
N SER A 217 -6.02 10.59 -9.13
CA SER A 217 -4.76 10.74 -8.38
C SER A 217 -4.24 12.18 -8.45
N GLU A 218 -4.34 12.83 -9.60
CA GLU A 218 -3.99 14.25 -9.80
C GLU A 218 -4.92 15.16 -9.00
N PHE A 219 -6.23 14.89 -8.97
CA PHE A 219 -7.20 15.64 -8.19
C PHE A 219 -6.86 15.56 -6.68
N LEU A 220 -6.66 14.35 -6.15
CA LEU A 220 -6.27 14.15 -4.75
C LEU A 220 -4.93 14.84 -4.43
N ALA A 221 -3.99 14.83 -5.36
CA ALA A 221 -2.71 15.50 -5.19
C ALA A 221 -2.85 17.02 -5.03
N LYS A 222 -3.78 17.66 -5.73
CA LYS A 222 -4.06 19.11 -5.58
C LYS A 222 -4.53 19.42 -4.16
N GLU A 223 -5.45 18.63 -3.64
CA GLU A 223 -5.95 18.78 -2.26
C GLU A 223 -4.83 18.57 -1.23
N VAL A 224 -4.02 17.53 -1.41
CA VAL A 224 -2.88 17.23 -0.53
C VAL A 224 -1.83 18.34 -0.59
N ALA A 225 -1.43 18.78 -1.79
CA ALA A 225 -0.42 19.81 -1.96
C ALA A 225 -0.87 21.17 -1.40
N ALA A 226 -2.15 21.53 -1.58
CA ALA A 226 -2.73 22.75 -1.00
C ALA A 226 -2.69 22.73 0.52
N LYS A 227 -3.10 21.61 1.16
CA LYS A 227 -3.08 21.48 2.63
C LYS A 227 -1.64 21.49 3.16
N ILE A 228 -0.70 20.83 2.51
CA ILE A 228 0.71 20.86 2.88
C ILE A 228 1.24 22.29 2.77
N SER A 229 1.01 22.98 1.64
CA SER A 229 1.49 24.35 1.40
C SER A 229 1.05 25.31 2.50
N ALA A 230 -0.19 25.18 2.99
CA ALA A 230 -0.74 26.01 4.06
C ALA A 230 -0.08 25.75 5.43
N GLN A 231 0.66 24.66 5.58
CA GLN A 231 1.36 24.29 6.81
C GLN A 231 2.88 24.48 6.73
N LEU A 232 3.42 24.78 5.54
CA LEU A 232 4.86 25.03 5.43
C LEU A 232 5.27 26.27 6.27
N PRO A 233 6.51 26.31 6.77
CA PRO A 233 7.04 27.51 7.42
C PRO A 233 7.00 28.70 6.45
N VAL A 234 6.57 29.85 6.96
CA VAL A 234 6.67 31.12 6.23
C VAL A 234 8.17 31.46 6.16
N LYS A 235 8.64 31.71 4.94
CA LYS A 235 10.03 32.17 4.73
C LYS A 235 10.17 33.64 5.11
#